data_1b93c013b4fb53a944496ff1003643d6
#
_entry.id   1b93c013b4fb53a944496ff1003643d6
#
_cell.length_a   1.000
_cell.length_b   1.000
_cell.length_c   1.000
_cell.angle_alpha   90.00
_cell.angle_beta   90.00
_cell.angle_gamma   90.00
#
_symmetry.space_group_name_H-M   'P 1'
#
loop_
_entity.id
_entity.type
_entity.pdbx_description
1 polymer ?
#
loop_
_entity_poly.entity_id
_entity_poly.type
_entity_poly.pdbx_seq_one_letter_code
_entity_poly.pdbx_strand_id
1 'polypeptide(L)'
;MNLEKIDKNYVLQTYARNYVNFTKGKNATLFDENKKDYIDFTSGIGVVSVGHGNKKVADAIYKQVRNITHISNLFAIEPQALLAQKINKLAGYDVGVFFSNSGAEANEGAIKIARKYGRTKFEKKRYKIITLEHSFHGRTIATVKATGQAKFHSDFFAPYPDGFVFVPTLQDVYTAIDDETTAVMLELIQGEGGVSPFDKEEIQKLASYLHAKDILLIVDEVQTGVFRSGEFLTSKLYDIEPDIVTLAKGLGGGVPLGAILTKHKDLLVAGDHGSTFGGNYLVTRASITVLEILEKLKKDGDLDKTIVYFNKKLKTLAKKHKDKMEYVTGIGLMKGIKIIDDETLGKIVSQSFKEGVLVLKSGRSTLRFLPPLTITKKEINIGFERLENAIKNI
;
A
#
# COMPACT_ATOMS: atom_id res chain seq x y z
N MET A 1 8.44 -0.01 33.51
CA MET A 1 9.51 -0.11 32.46
C MET A 1 9.52 1.20 31.68
N ASN A 2 10.68 1.86 31.49
CA ASN A 2 10.73 3.07 30.66
C ASN A 2 10.97 2.69 29.21
N LEU A 3 9.87 2.52 28.44
CA LEU A 3 9.88 2.10 27.04
C LEU A 3 10.71 3.05 26.16
N GLU A 4 10.57 4.36 26.36
CA GLU A 4 11.30 5.39 25.60
C GLU A 4 12.81 5.25 25.77
N LYS A 5 13.28 5.04 27.01
CA LYS A 5 14.70 4.86 27.30
C LYS A 5 15.26 3.59 26.64
N ILE A 6 14.50 2.50 26.68
CA ILE A 6 14.91 1.23 26.05
C ILE A 6 14.96 1.39 24.54
N ASP A 7 13.90 1.95 23.93
CA ASP A 7 13.84 2.16 22.48
C ASP A 7 15.01 3.05 22.00
N LYS A 8 15.26 4.18 22.67
CA LYS A 8 16.36 5.08 22.30
C LYS A 8 17.75 4.45 22.42
N ASN A 9 17.94 3.50 23.33
CA ASN A 9 19.24 2.86 23.54
C ASN A 9 19.49 1.68 22.60
N TYR A 10 18.47 0.96 22.15
CA TYR A 10 18.64 -0.32 21.45
C TYR A 10 18.00 -0.37 20.06
N VAL A 11 17.13 0.58 19.69
CA VAL A 11 16.52 0.65 18.36
C VAL A 11 17.08 1.83 17.59
N LEU A 12 17.50 1.64 16.34
CA LEU A 12 17.95 2.74 15.48
C LEU A 12 16.83 3.78 15.33
N GLN A 13 17.17 5.05 15.57
CA GLN A 13 16.22 6.16 15.60
C GLN A 13 15.89 6.69 14.20
N THR A 14 15.40 5.82 13.32
CA THR A 14 15.02 6.15 11.93
C THR A 14 13.58 6.68 11.82
N TYR A 15 12.84 6.69 12.93
CA TYR A 15 11.44 7.18 12.99
C TYR A 15 11.26 8.16 14.16
N ALA A 16 10.47 9.21 13.94
CA ALA A 16 9.97 10.06 15.03
C ALA A 16 8.76 9.37 15.69
N ARG A 17 9.00 8.65 16.79
CA ARG A 17 7.98 7.84 17.47
C ARG A 17 7.17 8.62 18.48
N ASN A 18 5.86 8.35 18.56
CA ASN A 18 5.04 8.66 19.73
C ASN A 18 5.22 7.52 20.74
N TYR A 19 5.78 7.81 21.91
CA TYR A 19 6.03 6.79 22.94
C TYR A 19 4.75 6.45 23.71
N VAL A 20 3.84 5.75 23.05
CA VAL A 20 2.67 5.13 23.65
C VAL A 20 2.76 3.62 23.48
N ASN A 21 2.53 2.87 24.54
CA ASN A 21 2.54 1.40 24.51
C ASN A 21 1.13 0.86 24.29
N PHE A 22 0.82 0.48 23.06
CA PHE A 22 -0.43 -0.21 22.75
C PHE A 22 -0.32 -1.69 23.11
N THR A 23 -1.20 -2.15 24.02
CA THR A 23 -1.18 -3.51 24.56
C THR A 23 -2.28 -4.41 24.03
N LYS A 24 -3.33 -3.82 23.43
CA LYS A 24 -4.49 -4.54 22.90
C LYS A 24 -5.09 -3.81 21.71
N GLY A 25 -5.66 -4.58 20.77
CA GLY A 25 -6.46 -4.05 19.68
C GLY A 25 -7.72 -4.89 19.43
N LYS A 26 -8.79 -4.22 19.00
CA LYS A 26 -10.02 -4.86 18.56
C LYS A 26 -10.60 -4.07 17.39
N ASN A 27 -10.62 -4.65 16.21
CA ASN A 27 -11.04 -4.02 14.96
C ASN A 27 -10.30 -2.69 14.72
N ALA A 28 -10.98 -1.55 14.67
CA ALA A 28 -10.37 -0.23 14.51
C ALA A 28 -10.09 0.47 15.85
N THR A 29 -10.09 -0.24 16.97
CA THR A 29 -9.83 0.34 18.29
C THR A 29 -8.58 -0.27 18.92
N LEU A 30 -7.64 0.59 19.31
CA LEU A 30 -6.43 0.24 20.06
C LEU A 30 -6.56 0.68 21.51
N PHE A 31 -5.87 -0.01 22.42
CA PHE A 31 -5.83 0.33 23.85
C PHE A 31 -4.37 0.40 24.30
N ASP A 32 -4.02 1.48 25.00
CA ASP A 32 -2.71 1.62 25.62
C ASP A 32 -2.63 0.88 26.97
N GLU A 33 -1.45 0.92 27.59
CA GLU A 33 -1.20 0.29 28.88
C GLU A 33 -2.06 0.88 30.02
N ASN A 34 -2.56 2.11 29.88
CA ASN A 34 -3.46 2.78 30.81
C ASN A 34 -4.94 2.53 30.49
N LYS A 35 -5.22 1.65 29.52
CA LYS A 35 -6.57 1.34 29.02
C LYS A 35 -7.27 2.49 28.29
N LYS A 36 -6.56 3.59 27.97
CA LYS A 36 -7.10 4.62 27.08
C LYS A 36 -7.30 4.02 25.69
N ASP A 37 -8.46 4.27 25.09
CA ASP A 37 -8.78 3.79 23.76
C ASP A 37 -8.49 4.84 22.68
N TYR A 38 -8.09 4.34 21.52
CA TYR A 38 -7.78 5.14 20.33
C TYR A 38 -8.49 4.54 19.11
N ILE A 39 -9.17 5.36 18.34
CA ILE A 39 -9.70 4.94 17.04
C ILE A 39 -8.59 5.02 15.99
N ASP A 40 -8.31 3.89 15.37
CA ASP A 40 -7.25 3.76 14.38
C ASP A 40 -7.77 3.99 12.96
N PHE A 41 -7.61 5.23 12.46
CA PHE A 41 -7.82 5.56 11.06
C PHE A 41 -6.56 5.39 10.20
N THR A 42 -5.55 4.64 10.70
CA THR A 42 -4.29 4.39 9.98
C THR A 42 -4.07 2.94 9.59
N SER A 43 -4.59 2.00 10.38
CA SER A 43 -4.35 0.54 10.27
C SER A 43 -2.88 0.17 10.01
N GLY A 44 -1.93 0.88 10.64
CA GLY A 44 -0.50 0.65 10.40
C GLY A 44 -0.07 1.01 8.97
N ILE A 45 -0.58 2.12 8.44
CA ILE A 45 -0.38 2.58 7.04
C ILE A 45 -1.04 1.61 6.03
N GLY A 46 -2.31 1.26 6.30
CA GLY A 46 -3.11 0.42 5.40
C GLY A 46 -2.81 -1.08 5.46
N VAL A 47 -2.14 -1.55 6.50
CA VAL A 47 -1.69 -2.95 6.65
C VAL A 47 -2.76 -3.83 7.29
N VAL A 48 -3.31 -3.42 8.42
CA VAL A 48 -4.27 -4.24 9.20
C VAL A 48 -5.67 -4.11 8.58
N SER A 49 -5.83 -4.69 7.39
CA SER A 49 -7.04 -4.51 6.56
C SER A 49 -8.30 -5.09 7.18
N VAL A 50 -8.18 -6.17 7.97
CA VAL A 50 -9.30 -6.86 8.63
C VAL A 50 -9.45 -6.51 10.12
N GLY A 51 -8.79 -5.43 10.56
CA GLY A 51 -8.82 -4.94 11.94
C GLY A 51 -7.92 -5.71 12.89
N HIS A 52 -7.60 -5.05 14.01
CA HIS A 52 -6.77 -5.62 15.07
C HIS A 52 -7.49 -6.76 15.80
N GLY A 53 -6.72 -7.77 16.22
CA GLY A 53 -7.23 -8.89 17.03
C GLY A 53 -8.28 -9.75 16.30
N ASN A 54 -8.20 -9.85 14.98
CA ASN A 54 -9.15 -10.66 14.21
C ASN A 54 -9.01 -12.14 14.54
N LYS A 55 -10.03 -12.70 15.18
CA LYS A 55 -10.02 -14.09 15.68
C LYS A 55 -9.78 -15.10 14.57
N LYS A 56 -10.39 -14.95 13.38
CA LYS A 56 -10.24 -15.91 12.28
C LYS A 56 -8.80 -15.98 11.78
N VAL A 57 -8.15 -14.81 11.64
CA VAL A 57 -6.74 -14.74 11.24
C VAL A 57 -5.84 -15.32 12.32
N ALA A 58 -6.08 -14.99 13.59
CA ALA A 58 -5.32 -15.53 14.72
C ALA A 58 -5.43 -17.05 14.81
N ASP A 59 -6.64 -17.62 14.67
CA ASP A 59 -6.88 -19.06 14.70
C ASP A 59 -6.20 -19.77 13.51
N ALA A 60 -6.23 -19.16 12.31
CA ALA A 60 -5.56 -19.72 11.13
C ALA A 60 -4.04 -19.77 11.30
N ILE A 61 -3.45 -18.68 11.82
CA ILE A 61 -2.02 -18.60 12.15
C ILE A 61 -1.66 -19.66 13.21
N TYR A 62 -2.42 -19.72 14.30
CA TYR A 62 -2.18 -20.68 15.40
C TYR A 62 -2.19 -22.12 14.91
N LYS A 63 -3.20 -22.51 14.13
CA LYS A 63 -3.30 -23.86 13.55
C LYS A 63 -2.10 -24.16 12.63
N GLN A 64 -1.71 -23.18 11.79
CA GLN A 64 -0.62 -23.37 10.84
C GLN A 64 0.73 -23.53 11.54
N VAL A 65 1.02 -22.68 12.53
CA VAL A 65 2.29 -22.70 13.28
C VAL A 65 2.50 -24.05 14.01
N ARG A 66 1.44 -24.66 14.51
CA ARG A 66 1.52 -25.98 15.16
C ARG A 66 1.86 -27.13 14.23
N ASN A 67 1.65 -26.95 12.92
CA ASN A 67 1.94 -28.00 11.93
C ASN A 67 3.30 -27.73 11.25
N ILE A 68 3.36 -26.72 10.40
CA ILE A 68 4.58 -26.33 9.66
C ILE A 68 4.59 -24.82 9.54
N THR A 69 5.70 -24.20 9.90
CA THR A 69 5.89 -22.74 9.77
C THR A 69 6.60 -22.39 8.46
N HIS A 70 7.68 -23.11 8.14
CA HIS A 70 8.54 -22.83 6.99
C HIS A 70 9.33 -24.08 6.60
N ILE A 71 9.54 -24.29 5.29
CA ILE A 71 10.44 -25.33 4.78
C ILE A 71 11.44 -24.79 3.75
N SER A 72 11.11 -24.05 2.80
CA SER A 72 11.87 -23.48 1.69
C SER A 72 11.03 -23.55 0.40
N ASN A 73 11.23 -22.59 -0.49
CA ASN A 73 10.65 -22.61 -1.84
C ASN A 73 11.26 -23.66 -2.78
N LEU A 74 12.18 -24.49 -2.28
CA LEU A 74 12.65 -25.70 -2.99
C LEU A 74 11.61 -26.83 -2.98
N PHE A 75 10.60 -26.74 -2.14
CA PHE A 75 9.50 -27.70 -2.04
C PHE A 75 8.17 -27.03 -2.33
N ALA A 76 7.20 -27.81 -2.81
CA ALA A 76 5.85 -27.31 -3.02
C ALA A 76 5.19 -26.94 -1.69
N ILE A 77 4.60 -25.74 -1.64
CA ILE A 77 3.92 -25.18 -0.47
C ILE A 77 2.44 -25.05 -0.80
N GLU A 78 1.59 -25.96 -0.29
CA GLU A 78 0.16 -25.99 -0.61
C GLU A 78 -0.54 -24.64 -0.41
N PRO A 79 -0.47 -23.96 0.77
CA PRO A 79 -1.17 -22.70 0.94
C PRO A 79 -0.61 -21.59 0.05
N GLN A 80 0.65 -21.67 -0.40
CA GLN A 80 1.21 -20.72 -1.38
C GLN A 80 0.52 -20.89 -2.73
N ALA A 81 0.39 -22.13 -3.22
CA ALA A 81 -0.29 -22.41 -4.49
C ALA A 81 -1.77 -21.99 -4.46
N LEU A 82 -2.47 -22.29 -3.36
CA LEU A 82 -3.86 -21.90 -3.16
C LEU A 82 -4.04 -20.38 -3.08
N LEU A 83 -3.11 -19.69 -2.43
CA LEU A 83 -3.12 -18.20 -2.40
C LEU A 83 -2.88 -17.62 -3.80
N ALA A 84 -1.92 -18.15 -4.56
CA ALA A 84 -1.66 -17.71 -5.93
C ALA A 84 -2.88 -17.91 -6.83
N GLN A 85 -3.54 -19.06 -6.76
CA GLN A 85 -4.79 -19.34 -7.48
C GLN A 85 -5.90 -18.35 -7.09
N LYS A 86 -6.05 -18.07 -5.79
CA LYS A 86 -7.04 -17.10 -5.27
C LYS A 86 -6.77 -15.69 -5.78
N ILE A 87 -5.51 -15.26 -5.76
CA ILE A 87 -5.09 -13.95 -6.28
C ILE A 87 -5.36 -13.85 -7.79
N ASN A 88 -5.00 -14.87 -8.58
CA ASN A 88 -5.28 -14.92 -10.02
C ASN A 88 -6.78 -14.74 -10.30
N LYS A 89 -7.63 -15.51 -9.59
CA LYS A 89 -9.09 -15.38 -9.71
C LYS A 89 -9.59 -13.98 -9.35
N LEU A 90 -9.06 -13.37 -8.29
CA LEU A 90 -9.45 -12.03 -7.84
C LEU A 90 -8.95 -10.93 -8.78
N ALA A 91 -7.78 -11.12 -9.39
CA ALA A 91 -7.25 -10.22 -10.42
C ALA A 91 -8.20 -10.14 -11.62
N GLY A 92 -8.82 -11.26 -12.01
CA GLY A 92 -9.81 -11.32 -13.09
C GLY A 92 -9.18 -11.45 -14.49
N TYR A 93 -7.87 -11.57 -14.56
CA TYR A 93 -7.11 -11.89 -15.77
C TYR A 93 -5.92 -12.81 -15.42
N ASP A 94 -5.34 -13.46 -16.41
CA ASP A 94 -4.36 -14.51 -16.18
C ASP A 94 -2.98 -13.97 -15.79
N VAL A 95 -2.57 -14.24 -14.55
CA VAL A 95 -1.28 -13.82 -13.98
C VAL A 95 -0.58 -14.96 -13.25
N GLY A 96 0.76 -14.98 -13.32
CA GLY A 96 1.60 -15.71 -12.38
C GLY A 96 1.87 -14.87 -11.14
N VAL A 97 2.13 -15.51 -9.99
CA VAL A 97 2.38 -14.82 -8.71
C VAL A 97 3.71 -15.27 -8.13
N PHE A 98 4.57 -14.32 -7.80
CA PHE A 98 5.75 -14.53 -6.96
C PHE A 98 5.52 -13.86 -5.59
N PHE A 99 5.85 -14.55 -4.50
CA PHE A 99 5.70 -14.03 -3.15
C PHE A 99 7.02 -13.53 -2.56
N SER A 100 6.98 -12.36 -1.93
CA SER A 100 8.05 -11.70 -1.20
C SER A 100 7.59 -11.38 0.24
N ASN A 101 8.38 -10.60 1.00
CA ASN A 101 8.06 -10.28 2.40
C ASN A 101 7.58 -8.83 2.59
N SER A 102 7.75 -7.99 1.60
CA SER A 102 7.41 -6.56 1.66
C SER A 102 7.05 -6.00 0.29
N GLY A 103 6.46 -4.80 0.29
CA GLY A 103 6.20 -4.06 -0.94
C GLY A 103 7.49 -3.63 -1.65
N ALA A 104 8.54 -3.29 -0.90
CA ALA A 104 9.84 -2.96 -1.50
C ALA A 104 10.43 -4.16 -2.24
N GLU A 105 10.41 -5.36 -1.64
CA GLU A 105 10.86 -6.59 -2.32
C GLU A 105 9.98 -6.92 -3.54
N ALA A 106 8.67 -6.71 -3.47
CA ALA A 106 7.79 -6.91 -4.61
C ALA A 106 8.17 -5.94 -5.75
N ASN A 107 8.44 -4.68 -5.45
CA ASN A 107 8.86 -3.69 -6.43
C ASN A 107 10.26 -3.98 -7.00
N GLU A 108 11.22 -4.48 -6.19
CA GLU A 108 12.52 -4.96 -6.67
C GLU A 108 12.34 -6.08 -7.72
N GLY A 109 11.46 -7.04 -7.44
CA GLY A 109 11.16 -8.11 -8.38
C GLY A 109 10.46 -7.61 -9.65
N ALA A 110 9.54 -6.64 -9.55
CA ALA A 110 8.90 -6.00 -10.70
C ALA A 110 9.93 -5.28 -11.59
N ILE A 111 10.87 -4.55 -10.99
CA ILE A 111 11.99 -3.91 -11.69
C ILE A 111 12.85 -4.96 -12.44
N LYS A 112 13.15 -6.12 -11.79
CA LYS A 112 13.89 -7.21 -12.40
C LYS A 112 13.15 -7.82 -13.59
N ILE A 113 11.83 -8.06 -13.46
CA ILE A 113 10.98 -8.57 -14.55
C ILE A 113 11.03 -7.61 -15.73
N ALA A 114 10.81 -6.31 -15.51
CA ALA A 114 10.81 -5.30 -16.56
C ALA A 114 12.17 -5.22 -17.27
N ARG A 115 13.27 -5.22 -16.54
CA ARG A 115 14.61 -5.20 -17.13
C ARG A 115 14.94 -6.47 -17.89
N LYS A 116 14.54 -7.65 -17.39
CA LYS A 116 14.72 -8.91 -18.09
C LYS A 116 13.90 -8.94 -19.38
N TYR A 117 12.63 -8.48 -19.34
CA TYR A 117 11.78 -8.35 -20.53
C TYR A 117 12.44 -7.51 -21.61
N GLY A 118 12.84 -6.29 -21.28
CA GLY A 118 13.45 -5.39 -22.24
C GLY A 118 14.76 -5.93 -22.83
N ARG A 119 15.62 -6.50 -21.99
CA ARG A 119 16.91 -7.04 -22.44
C ARG A 119 16.80 -8.33 -23.24
N THR A 120 15.80 -9.17 -22.96
CA THR A 120 15.59 -10.41 -23.70
C THR A 120 14.96 -10.13 -25.06
N LYS A 121 13.95 -9.26 -25.12
CA LYS A 121 13.16 -9.01 -26.33
C LYS A 121 13.81 -8.02 -27.30
N PHE A 122 14.63 -7.08 -26.79
CA PHE A 122 15.19 -5.97 -27.57
C PHE A 122 16.73 -5.94 -27.56
N GLU A 123 17.37 -7.09 -27.66
CA GLU A 123 18.84 -7.23 -27.81
C GLU A 123 19.62 -6.45 -26.74
N LYS A 124 19.16 -6.48 -25.50
CA LYS A 124 19.74 -5.77 -24.33
C LYS A 124 19.66 -4.24 -24.37
N LYS A 125 18.95 -3.64 -25.30
CA LYS A 125 18.85 -2.16 -25.39
C LYS A 125 17.93 -1.57 -24.33
N ARG A 126 16.75 -2.18 -24.07
CA ARG A 126 15.76 -1.63 -23.16
C ARG A 126 16.00 -2.04 -21.70
N TYR A 127 16.08 -1.07 -20.80
CA TYR A 127 16.27 -1.28 -19.36
C TYR A 127 15.78 -0.11 -18.51
N LYS A 128 15.47 1.04 -19.11
CA LYS A 128 14.99 2.23 -18.41
C LYS A 128 13.57 2.05 -17.92
N ILE A 129 13.31 2.55 -16.72
CA ILE A 129 11.99 2.58 -16.09
C ILE A 129 11.65 4.04 -15.79
N ILE A 130 10.53 4.52 -16.32
CA ILE A 130 10.01 5.85 -16.04
C ILE A 130 9.12 5.77 -14.80
N THR A 131 9.30 6.69 -13.85
CA THR A 131 8.48 6.85 -12.66
C THR A 131 8.01 8.29 -12.51
N LEU A 132 7.00 8.52 -11.69
CA LEU A 132 6.42 9.84 -11.50
C LEU A 132 6.95 10.52 -10.24
N GLU A 133 7.08 11.85 -10.28
CA GLU A 133 7.32 12.64 -9.08
C GLU A 133 6.23 12.39 -8.03
N HIS A 134 6.57 12.55 -6.77
CA HIS A 134 5.73 12.27 -5.60
C HIS A 134 5.35 10.81 -5.39
N SER A 135 5.82 9.86 -6.24
CA SER A 135 5.63 8.44 -6.04
C SER A 135 6.42 7.90 -4.84
N PHE A 136 6.02 6.74 -4.34
CA PHE A 136 6.75 6.01 -3.31
C PHE A 136 6.72 4.51 -3.61
N HIS A 137 7.90 3.93 -3.88
CA HIS A 137 8.01 2.52 -4.27
C HIS A 137 8.84 1.65 -3.31
N GLY A 138 9.43 2.23 -2.26
CA GLY A 138 10.14 1.47 -1.23
C GLY A 138 11.39 2.15 -0.69
N ARG A 139 12.16 1.39 0.13
CA ARG A 139 13.35 1.87 0.84
C ARG A 139 14.60 1.02 0.57
N THR A 140 14.55 0.03 -0.31
CA THR A 140 15.74 -0.65 -0.83
C THR A 140 16.43 0.22 -1.88
N ILE A 141 17.66 -0.06 -2.23
CA ILE A 141 18.48 0.85 -3.08
C ILE A 141 17.80 1.13 -4.43
N ALA A 142 17.26 0.10 -5.11
CA ALA A 142 16.59 0.34 -6.39
C ALA A 142 15.20 0.96 -6.21
N THR A 143 14.41 0.53 -5.23
CA THR A 143 13.09 1.11 -4.99
C THR A 143 13.13 2.53 -4.42
N VAL A 144 14.17 2.86 -3.64
CA VAL A 144 14.43 4.26 -3.25
C VAL A 144 14.73 5.08 -4.50
N LYS A 145 15.57 4.56 -5.40
CA LYS A 145 15.87 5.26 -6.65
C LYS A 145 14.65 5.37 -7.58
N ALA A 146 13.74 4.42 -7.56
CA ALA A 146 12.46 4.50 -8.29
C ALA A 146 11.45 5.48 -7.65
N THR A 147 11.61 5.82 -6.36
CA THR A 147 10.73 6.73 -5.63
C THR A 147 10.92 8.18 -6.08
N GLY A 148 9.87 8.82 -6.60
CA GLY A 148 9.92 10.18 -7.16
C GLY A 148 9.90 11.29 -6.10
N GLN A 149 10.66 11.15 -5.02
CA GLN A 149 10.77 12.13 -3.94
C GLN A 149 12.24 12.37 -3.61
N ALA A 150 12.78 13.49 -4.03
CA ALA A 150 14.20 13.87 -3.91
C ALA A 150 14.75 13.74 -2.47
N LYS A 151 13.92 13.98 -1.44
CA LYS A 151 14.33 13.85 -0.02
C LYS A 151 14.81 12.45 0.37
N PHE A 152 14.51 11.41 -0.43
CA PHE A 152 14.96 10.04 -0.18
C PHE A 152 16.22 9.66 -0.98
N HIS A 153 16.66 10.51 -1.91
CA HIS A 153 17.86 10.30 -2.73
C HIS A 153 19.10 10.95 -2.10
N SER A 154 19.45 10.51 -0.89
CA SER A 154 20.64 11.04 -0.20
C SER A 154 21.93 10.57 -0.88
N ASP A 155 22.88 11.47 -1.09
CA ASP A 155 24.21 11.17 -1.63
C ASP A 155 24.99 10.21 -0.72
N PHE A 156 24.65 10.12 0.58
CA PHE A 156 25.27 9.16 1.49
C PHE A 156 24.99 7.69 1.13
N PHE A 157 24.00 7.42 0.29
CA PHE A 157 23.63 6.06 -0.15
C PHE A 157 24.04 5.76 -1.59
N ALA A 158 24.67 6.72 -2.27
CA ALA A 158 25.16 6.55 -3.64
C ALA A 158 26.35 5.54 -3.69
N PRO A 159 26.57 4.84 -4.82
CA PRO A 159 25.84 5.00 -6.08
C PRO A 159 24.50 4.26 -6.12
N TYR A 160 23.51 4.87 -6.74
CA TYR A 160 22.24 4.23 -7.04
C TYR A 160 22.28 3.50 -8.40
N PRO A 161 21.43 2.47 -8.61
CA PRO A 161 21.35 1.81 -9.91
C PRO A 161 20.82 2.77 -10.98
N ASP A 162 21.43 2.70 -12.17
CA ASP A 162 21.02 3.46 -13.34
C ASP A 162 19.69 3.01 -13.93
N GLY A 163 19.18 3.81 -14.88
CA GLY A 163 18.00 3.47 -15.70
C GLY A 163 16.68 3.85 -15.04
N PHE A 164 16.65 4.82 -14.15
CA PHE A 164 15.41 5.43 -13.64
C PHE A 164 15.28 6.86 -14.13
N VAL A 165 14.13 7.18 -14.72
CA VAL A 165 13.77 8.51 -15.23
C VAL A 165 12.55 9.02 -14.49
N PHE A 166 12.62 10.23 -13.90
CA PHE A 166 11.51 10.85 -13.18
C PHE A 166 10.84 11.89 -14.07
N VAL A 167 9.51 11.87 -14.06
CA VAL A 167 8.71 12.87 -14.79
C VAL A 167 7.65 13.50 -13.88
N PRO A 168 7.37 14.79 -14.03
CA PRO A 168 6.41 15.49 -13.17
C PRO A 168 4.98 15.03 -13.34
N THR A 169 4.55 14.76 -14.58
CA THR A 169 3.15 14.44 -14.91
C THR A 169 3.03 13.24 -15.82
N LEU A 170 1.80 12.71 -15.98
CA LEU A 170 1.50 11.65 -16.95
C LEU A 170 1.79 12.08 -18.39
N GLN A 171 1.60 13.36 -18.72
CA GLN A 171 1.87 13.89 -20.06
C GLN A 171 3.37 13.84 -20.37
N ASP A 172 4.24 14.09 -19.40
CA ASP A 172 5.69 14.05 -19.58
C ASP A 172 6.21 12.63 -19.83
N VAL A 173 5.46 11.58 -19.47
CA VAL A 173 5.81 10.18 -19.77
C VAL A 173 5.98 9.98 -21.27
N TYR A 174 5.08 10.54 -22.10
CA TYR A 174 5.10 10.38 -23.55
C TYR A 174 6.35 10.95 -24.20
N THR A 175 6.89 12.04 -23.65
CA THR A 175 8.11 12.69 -24.14
C THR A 175 9.38 12.08 -23.59
N ALA A 176 9.32 11.44 -22.41
CA ALA A 176 10.46 10.77 -21.78
C ALA A 176 10.75 9.37 -22.33
N ILE A 177 9.78 8.77 -23.04
CA ILE A 177 9.95 7.46 -23.67
C ILE A 177 10.98 7.55 -24.79
N ASP A 178 12.00 6.69 -24.72
CA ASP A 178 13.02 6.50 -25.74
C ASP A 178 13.23 5.01 -26.09
N ASP A 179 14.20 4.72 -26.94
CA ASP A 179 14.51 3.36 -27.43
C ASP A 179 15.06 2.43 -26.31
N GLU A 180 15.47 2.98 -25.17
CA GLU A 180 15.96 2.22 -24.02
C GLU A 180 14.85 1.99 -22.96
N THR A 181 13.66 2.56 -23.15
CA THR A 181 12.56 2.46 -22.17
C THR A 181 11.93 1.07 -22.22
N THR A 182 11.91 0.38 -21.07
CA THR A 182 11.29 -0.94 -20.92
C THR A 182 9.96 -0.91 -20.19
N ALA A 183 9.77 0.03 -19.25
CA ALA A 183 8.55 0.10 -18.44
C ALA A 183 8.25 1.52 -17.96
N VAL A 184 6.98 1.74 -17.65
CA VAL A 184 6.51 2.84 -16.79
C VAL A 184 6.00 2.23 -15.49
N MET A 185 6.42 2.75 -14.35
CA MET A 185 6.00 2.31 -13.02
C MET A 185 5.29 3.45 -12.29
N LEU A 186 4.08 3.20 -11.81
CA LEU A 186 3.27 4.22 -11.13
C LEU A 186 2.32 3.62 -10.08
N GLU A 187 1.86 4.45 -9.17
CA GLU A 187 0.69 4.23 -8.31
C GLU A 187 -0.53 4.87 -8.98
N LEU A 188 -1.68 4.21 -9.05
CA LEU A 188 -2.93 4.82 -9.57
C LEU A 188 -3.50 5.89 -8.61
N ILE A 189 -3.12 5.79 -7.33
CA ILE A 189 -3.37 6.80 -6.31
C ILE A 189 -2.06 6.98 -5.55
N GLN A 190 -1.40 8.10 -5.69
CA GLN A 190 -0.15 8.39 -4.99
C GLN A 190 -0.38 8.53 -3.49
N GLY A 191 -0.06 7.48 -2.73
CA GLY A 191 -0.35 7.41 -1.29
C GLY A 191 0.44 8.40 -0.46
N GLU A 192 1.72 8.52 -0.71
CA GLU A 192 2.62 9.46 -0.04
C GLU A 192 2.65 10.83 -0.73
N GLY A 193 2.14 10.93 -1.95
CA GLY A 193 2.06 12.15 -2.75
C GLY A 193 0.78 12.96 -2.53
N GLY A 194 0.07 12.80 -1.40
CA GLY A 194 -1.13 13.58 -1.07
C GLY A 194 -2.45 12.85 -1.28
N VAL A 195 -2.44 11.53 -1.33
CA VAL A 195 -3.61 10.70 -1.64
C VAL A 195 -4.26 11.13 -2.95
N SER A 196 -3.44 11.27 -3.98
CA SER A 196 -3.82 11.87 -5.26
C SER A 196 -4.13 10.79 -6.31
N PRO A 197 -5.40 10.51 -6.66
CA PRO A 197 -5.74 9.65 -7.77
C PRO A 197 -5.46 10.35 -9.10
N PHE A 198 -4.99 9.58 -10.07
CA PHE A 198 -4.90 10.03 -11.46
C PHE A 198 -6.26 9.95 -12.14
N ASP A 199 -6.42 10.70 -13.22
CA ASP A 199 -7.62 10.63 -14.06
C ASP A 199 -7.68 9.28 -14.78
N LYS A 200 -8.87 8.68 -14.82
CA LYS A 200 -9.08 7.35 -15.40
C LYS A 200 -8.79 7.33 -16.89
N GLU A 201 -9.29 8.32 -17.64
CA GLU A 201 -9.14 8.35 -19.10
C GLU A 201 -7.66 8.59 -19.49
N GLU A 202 -6.94 9.41 -18.73
CA GLU A 202 -5.50 9.62 -18.95
C GLU A 202 -4.70 8.32 -18.71
N ILE A 203 -5.01 7.56 -17.68
CA ILE A 203 -4.37 6.26 -17.40
C ILE A 203 -4.72 5.24 -18.49
N GLN A 204 -5.96 5.18 -18.98
CA GLN A 204 -6.35 4.29 -20.08
C GLN A 204 -5.62 4.62 -21.38
N LYS A 205 -5.49 5.90 -21.71
CA LYS A 205 -4.72 6.38 -22.88
C LYS A 205 -3.25 5.99 -22.75
N LEU A 206 -2.66 6.20 -21.56
CA LEU A 206 -1.28 5.83 -21.29
C LEU A 206 -1.09 4.30 -21.43
N ALA A 207 -1.93 3.49 -20.80
CA ALA A 207 -1.85 2.03 -20.88
C ALA A 207 -1.91 1.53 -22.33
N SER A 208 -2.84 2.07 -23.14
CA SER A 208 -2.97 1.74 -24.56
C SER A 208 -1.73 2.16 -25.38
N TYR A 209 -1.19 3.33 -25.09
CA TYR A 209 0.02 3.83 -25.75
C TYR A 209 1.25 2.97 -25.43
N LEU A 210 1.44 2.60 -24.17
CA LEU A 210 2.55 1.74 -23.73
C LEU A 210 2.46 0.36 -24.37
N HIS A 211 1.27 -0.23 -24.38
CA HIS A 211 1.02 -1.51 -25.04
C HIS A 211 1.37 -1.46 -26.55
N ALA A 212 0.95 -0.43 -27.26
CA ALA A 212 1.26 -0.26 -28.69
C ALA A 212 2.76 -0.10 -28.98
N LYS A 213 3.54 0.35 -27.98
CA LYS A 213 5.01 0.50 -28.06
C LYS A 213 5.79 -0.66 -27.46
N ASP A 214 5.08 -1.67 -26.98
CA ASP A 214 5.69 -2.82 -26.30
C ASP A 214 6.56 -2.40 -25.09
N ILE A 215 5.99 -1.48 -24.27
CA ILE A 215 6.55 -0.98 -23.03
C ILE A 215 5.63 -1.45 -21.90
N LEU A 216 6.21 -2.06 -20.85
CA LEU A 216 5.44 -2.63 -19.76
C LEU A 216 4.82 -1.54 -18.85
N LEU A 217 3.59 -1.75 -18.44
CA LEU A 217 2.95 -0.98 -17.39
C LEU A 217 3.07 -1.74 -16.05
N ILE A 218 3.80 -1.16 -15.10
CA ILE A 218 3.91 -1.64 -13.72
C ILE A 218 3.01 -0.76 -12.85
N VAL A 219 2.00 -1.36 -12.22
CA VAL A 219 1.16 -0.65 -11.25
C VAL A 219 1.50 -1.12 -9.84
N ASP A 220 2.02 -0.18 -9.05
CA ASP A 220 2.26 -0.38 -7.62
C ASP A 220 0.95 -0.26 -6.86
N GLU A 221 0.37 -1.40 -6.50
CA GLU A 221 -0.85 -1.50 -5.68
C GLU A 221 -0.55 -1.92 -4.23
N VAL A 222 0.67 -1.71 -3.76
CA VAL A 222 1.07 -2.01 -2.37
C VAL A 222 0.18 -1.30 -1.35
N GLN A 223 -0.25 -0.07 -1.63
CA GLN A 223 -1.13 0.67 -0.74
C GLN A 223 -2.59 0.70 -1.21
N THR A 224 -2.84 0.64 -2.50
CA THR A 224 -4.16 0.83 -3.12
C THR A 224 -4.95 -0.46 -3.32
N GLY A 225 -4.26 -1.60 -3.47
CA GLY A 225 -4.85 -2.91 -3.71
C GLY A 225 -5.54 -3.54 -2.49
N VAL A 226 -5.94 -4.79 -2.65
CA VAL A 226 -6.55 -5.62 -1.61
C VAL A 226 -7.81 -4.95 -1.02
N PHE A 227 -8.71 -4.54 -1.90
CA PHE A 227 -9.99 -3.89 -1.61
C PHE A 227 -9.90 -2.49 -0.95
N ARG A 228 -8.71 -1.93 -0.78
CA ARG A 228 -8.53 -0.60 -0.18
C ARG A 228 -9.25 0.50 -0.97
N SER A 229 -9.20 0.44 -2.29
CA SER A 229 -9.91 1.34 -3.20
C SER A 229 -11.38 0.96 -3.43
N GLY A 230 -11.82 -0.20 -2.94
CA GLY A 230 -13.17 -0.75 -3.15
C GLY A 230 -13.19 -2.00 -4.05
N GLU A 231 -12.14 -2.25 -4.83
CA GLU A 231 -11.91 -3.46 -5.63
C GLU A 231 -10.62 -4.17 -5.20
N PHE A 232 -10.47 -5.47 -5.54
CA PHE A 232 -9.27 -6.23 -5.20
C PHE A 232 -8.02 -5.57 -5.76
N LEU A 233 -8.04 -5.20 -7.04
CA LEU A 233 -7.05 -4.36 -7.69
C LEU A 233 -7.67 -3.00 -8.03
N THR A 234 -6.96 -1.93 -7.76
CA THR A 234 -7.36 -0.57 -8.15
C THR A 234 -7.42 -0.43 -9.66
N SER A 235 -6.55 -1.11 -10.39
CA SER A 235 -6.53 -1.17 -11.86
C SER A 235 -7.89 -1.58 -12.46
N LYS A 236 -8.71 -2.37 -11.76
CA LYS A 236 -10.09 -2.68 -12.18
C LYS A 236 -11.00 -1.46 -12.23
N LEU A 237 -10.82 -0.49 -11.31
CA LEU A 237 -11.59 0.75 -11.33
C LEU A 237 -11.22 1.64 -12.52
N TYR A 238 -10.01 1.46 -13.02
CA TYR A 238 -9.48 2.17 -14.18
C TYR A 238 -9.71 1.42 -15.51
N ASP A 239 -10.35 0.23 -15.46
CA ASP A 239 -10.58 -0.67 -16.60
C ASP A 239 -9.29 -0.93 -17.42
N ILE A 240 -8.19 -1.19 -16.72
CA ILE A 240 -6.90 -1.56 -17.30
C ILE A 240 -6.41 -2.89 -16.72
N GLU A 241 -5.61 -3.59 -17.52
CA GLU A 241 -4.89 -4.81 -17.14
C GLU A 241 -3.38 -4.58 -17.23
N PRO A 242 -2.72 -4.14 -16.16
CA PRO A 242 -1.27 -3.95 -16.14
C PRO A 242 -0.49 -5.23 -16.49
N ASP A 243 0.74 -5.08 -16.98
CA ASP A 243 1.63 -6.21 -17.23
C ASP A 243 2.18 -6.77 -15.92
N ILE A 244 2.43 -5.88 -14.96
CA ILE A 244 2.93 -6.22 -13.63
C ILE A 244 2.14 -5.42 -12.58
N VAL A 245 1.69 -6.11 -11.53
CA VAL A 245 1.10 -5.47 -10.34
C VAL A 245 1.88 -5.92 -9.11
N THR A 246 2.17 -5.00 -8.20
CA THR A 246 2.77 -5.33 -6.90
C THR A 246 1.78 -5.13 -5.76
N LEU A 247 1.76 -6.08 -4.84
CA LEU A 247 0.89 -6.08 -3.66
C LEU A 247 1.71 -6.28 -2.38
N ALA A 248 1.25 -5.73 -1.26
CA ALA A 248 1.73 -6.03 0.08
C ALA A 248 0.71 -5.55 1.12
N LYS A 249 1.17 -4.98 2.24
CA LYS A 249 0.32 -4.32 3.27
C LYS A 249 -0.94 -5.12 3.60
N GLY A 250 -2.10 -4.68 3.08
CA GLY A 250 -3.38 -5.32 3.30
C GLY A 250 -3.45 -6.80 2.92
N LEU A 251 -2.57 -7.28 2.03
CA LEU A 251 -2.49 -8.68 1.63
C LEU A 251 -2.16 -9.60 2.79
N GLY A 252 -1.22 -9.18 3.65
CA GLY A 252 -0.83 -9.95 4.83
C GLY A 252 -1.74 -9.71 6.04
N GLY A 253 -2.49 -8.59 6.06
CA GLY A 253 -3.37 -8.25 7.19
C GLY A 253 -2.66 -8.08 8.54
N GLY A 254 -1.36 -7.79 8.54
CA GLY A 254 -0.50 -7.65 9.72
C GLY A 254 0.74 -8.53 9.69
N VAL A 255 0.75 -9.63 8.93
CA VAL A 255 1.97 -10.42 8.72
C VAL A 255 2.76 -9.91 7.49
N PRO A 256 4.10 -9.97 7.50
CA PRO A 256 4.93 -9.54 6.37
C PRO A 256 4.69 -10.40 5.13
N LEU A 257 4.10 -9.82 4.09
CA LEU A 257 3.86 -10.49 2.82
C LEU A 257 3.82 -9.45 1.70
N GLY A 258 4.55 -9.69 0.62
CA GLY A 258 4.45 -9.02 -0.66
C GLY A 258 4.16 -10.01 -1.78
N ALA A 259 3.67 -9.52 -2.90
CA ALA A 259 3.46 -10.32 -4.09
C ALA A 259 3.68 -9.50 -5.36
N ILE A 260 4.17 -10.16 -6.39
CA ILE A 260 4.25 -9.67 -7.76
C ILE A 260 3.30 -10.49 -8.59
N LEU A 261 2.40 -9.85 -9.30
CA LEU A 261 1.52 -10.46 -10.29
C LEU A 261 2.03 -10.06 -11.66
N THR A 262 2.18 -11.01 -12.59
CA THR A 262 2.63 -10.70 -13.95
C THR A 262 1.97 -11.60 -15.01
N LYS A 263 1.67 -11.01 -16.16
CA LYS A 263 1.25 -11.74 -17.38
C LYS A 263 2.39 -12.57 -17.95
N HIS A 264 3.64 -12.18 -17.73
CA HIS A 264 4.85 -12.80 -18.28
C HIS A 264 5.35 -13.96 -17.41
N LYS A 265 4.56 -15.04 -17.31
CA LYS A 265 4.77 -16.16 -16.39
C LYS A 265 6.09 -16.90 -16.57
N ASP A 266 6.56 -17.00 -17.81
CA ASP A 266 7.74 -17.77 -18.18
C ASP A 266 9.01 -16.93 -18.29
N LEU A 267 8.90 -15.62 -17.99
CA LEU A 267 10.02 -14.70 -18.15
C LEU A 267 11.11 -14.92 -17.10
N LEU A 268 10.73 -15.11 -15.83
CA LEU A 268 11.67 -15.50 -14.78
C LEU A 268 11.76 -17.03 -14.70
N VAL A 269 12.99 -17.55 -14.72
CA VAL A 269 13.27 -18.99 -14.57
C VAL A 269 13.99 -19.26 -13.25
N ALA A 270 14.16 -20.54 -12.89
CA ALA A 270 14.84 -20.94 -11.68
C ALA A 270 16.24 -20.31 -11.59
N GLY A 271 16.52 -19.63 -10.47
CA GLY A 271 17.78 -18.91 -10.21
C GLY A 271 17.74 -17.41 -10.50
N ASP A 272 16.77 -16.89 -11.25
CA ASP A 272 16.70 -15.45 -11.58
C ASP A 272 16.29 -14.59 -10.39
N HIS A 273 15.39 -15.10 -9.57
CA HIS A 273 14.87 -14.41 -8.41
C HIS A 273 14.49 -15.40 -7.31
N GLY A 274 14.53 -14.96 -6.05
CA GLY A 274 14.23 -15.82 -4.92
C GLY A 274 14.00 -15.05 -3.63
N SER A 275 13.36 -15.72 -2.68
CA SER A 275 13.16 -15.25 -1.31
C SER A 275 13.14 -16.45 -0.38
N THR A 276 13.91 -16.40 0.72
CA THR A 276 13.90 -17.48 1.71
C THR A 276 12.54 -17.61 2.38
N PHE A 277 11.94 -16.51 2.82
CA PHE A 277 10.69 -16.51 3.58
C PHE A 277 9.45 -16.20 2.75
N GLY A 278 9.61 -15.67 1.54
CA GLY A 278 8.49 -15.25 0.70
C GLY A 278 7.53 -16.39 0.41
N GLY A 279 6.25 -16.20 0.72
CA GLY A 279 5.21 -17.19 0.48
C GLY A 279 5.25 -18.44 1.35
N ASN A 280 5.88 -18.40 2.54
CA ASN A 280 5.90 -19.54 3.46
C ASN A 280 4.50 -19.90 3.97
N TYR A 281 4.39 -21.08 4.61
CA TYR A 281 3.11 -21.60 5.11
C TYR A 281 2.35 -20.64 6.01
N LEU A 282 3.06 -19.96 6.92
CA LEU A 282 2.45 -19.08 7.91
C LEU A 282 1.77 -17.88 7.25
N VAL A 283 2.52 -17.14 6.44
CA VAL A 283 2.04 -15.88 5.85
C VAL A 283 0.98 -16.10 4.78
N THR A 284 1.09 -17.19 4.01
CA THR A 284 0.10 -17.54 2.97
C THR A 284 -1.22 -18.02 3.58
N ARG A 285 -1.18 -18.79 4.67
CA ARG A 285 -2.39 -19.19 5.38
C ARG A 285 -3.11 -18.00 6.01
N ALA A 286 -2.36 -17.06 6.61
CA ALA A 286 -2.92 -15.80 7.12
C ALA A 286 -3.59 -15.00 6.00
N SER A 287 -2.90 -14.83 4.87
CA SER A 287 -3.40 -14.08 3.72
C SER A 287 -4.66 -14.68 3.08
N ILE A 288 -4.73 -16.00 2.92
CA ILE A 288 -5.95 -16.67 2.44
C ILE A 288 -7.14 -16.26 3.31
N THR A 289 -6.98 -16.33 4.65
CA THR A 289 -8.05 -15.97 5.60
C THR A 289 -8.40 -14.48 5.52
N VAL A 290 -7.41 -13.61 5.35
CA VAL A 290 -7.64 -12.17 5.13
C VAL A 290 -8.47 -11.94 3.88
N LEU A 291 -8.10 -12.55 2.75
CA LEU A 291 -8.81 -12.42 1.50
C LEU A 291 -10.25 -12.97 1.58
N GLU A 292 -10.46 -14.09 2.24
CA GLU A 292 -11.81 -14.66 2.47
C GLU A 292 -12.72 -13.69 3.22
N ILE A 293 -12.19 -13.02 4.26
CA ILE A 293 -12.94 -12.02 5.03
C ILE A 293 -13.30 -10.83 4.14
N LEU A 294 -12.32 -10.32 3.36
CA LEU A 294 -12.51 -9.15 2.52
C LEU A 294 -13.43 -9.41 1.31
N GLU A 295 -13.31 -10.58 0.67
CA GLU A 295 -14.23 -11.01 -0.39
C GLU A 295 -15.67 -11.06 0.13
N LYS A 296 -15.86 -11.67 1.32
CA LYS A 296 -17.19 -11.71 1.93
C LYS A 296 -17.71 -10.30 2.20
N LEU A 297 -16.89 -9.42 2.79
CA LEU A 297 -17.27 -8.04 3.08
C LEU A 297 -17.69 -7.28 1.81
N LYS A 298 -16.98 -7.49 0.69
CA LYS A 298 -17.33 -6.91 -0.62
C LYS A 298 -18.60 -7.53 -1.19
N LYS A 299 -18.71 -8.86 -1.18
CA LYS A 299 -19.87 -9.59 -1.72
C LYS A 299 -21.18 -9.24 -1.00
N ASP A 300 -21.13 -9.05 0.32
CA ASP A 300 -22.30 -8.67 1.13
C ASP A 300 -22.65 -7.17 0.95
N GLY A 301 -21.85 -6.40 0.23
CA GLY A 301 -22.02 -4.96 0.00
C GLY A 301 -21.68 -4.10 1.22
N ASP A 302 -21.14 -4.67 2.28
CA ASP A 302 -20.84 -3.94 3.52
C ASP A 302 -19.61 -3.04 3.38
N LEU A 303 -18.65 -3.43 2.54
CA LEU A 303 -17.50 -2.56 2.20
C LEU A 303 -17.99 -1.28 1.51
N ASP A 304 -18.85 -1.40 0.51
CA ASP A 304 -19.34 -0.26 -0.26
C ASP A 304 -20.21 0.68 0.61
N LYS A 305 -21.04 0.13 1.49
CA LYS A 305 -21.79 0.92 2.49
C LYS A 305 -20.85 1.68 3.44
N THR A 306 -19.76 1.03 3.87
CA THR A 306 -18.77 1.64 4.75
C THR A 306 -18.00 2.76 4.04
N ILE A 307 -17.60 2.56 2.78
CA ILE A 307 -16.97 3.57 1.94
C ILE A 307 -17.86 4.81 1.79
N VAL A 308 -19.12 4.61 1.45
CA VAL A 308 -20.11 5.71 1.29
C VAL A 308 -20.27 6.47 2.61
N TYR A 309 -20.42 5.75 3.72
CA TYR A 309 -20.60 6.36 5.03
C TYR A 309 -19.38 7.15 5.49
N PHE A 310 -18.17 6.57 5.36
CA PHE A 310 -16.93 7.24 5.71
C PHE A 310 -16.71 8.51 4.87
N ASN A 311 -16.95 8.42 3.56
CA ASN A 311 -16.82 9.55 2.66
C ASN A 311 -17.81 10.70 2.99
N LYS A 312 -19.06 10.36 3.38
CA LYS A 312 -20.04 11.33 3.86
C LYS A 312 -19.52 12.09 5.09
N LYS A 313 -18.93 11.36 6.06
CA LYS A 313 -18.34 11.98 7.27
C LYS A 313 -17.18 12.92 6.93
N LEU A 314 -16.26 12.51 6.04
CA LEU A 314 -15.16 13.35 5.58
C LEU A 314 -15.66 14.64 4.92
N LYS A 315 -16.61 14.54 3.99
CA LYS A 315 -17.20 15.72 3.32
C LYS A 315 -17.90 16.66 4.29
N THR A 316 -18.58 16.10 5.29
CA THR A 316 -19.25 16.89 6.34
C THR A 316 -18.19 17.62 7.19
N LEU A 317 -17.11 16.94 7.60
CA LEU A 317 -16.04 17.54 8.37
C LEU A 317 -15.36 18.68 7.60
N ALA A 318 -14.96 18.44 6.35
CA ALA A 318 -14.31 19.45 5.50
C ALA A 318 -15.23 20.67 5.26
N LYS A 319 -16.55 20.44 5.10
CA LYS A 319 -17.51 21.54 4.94
C LYS A 319 -17.65 22.40 6.21
N LYS A 320 -17.52 21.79 7.40
CA LYS A 320 -17.60 22.52 8.69
C LYS A 320 -16.36 23.36 8.98
N HIS A 321 -15.20 22.93 8.50
CA HIS A 321 -13.90 23.54 8.80
C HIS A 321 -13.20 24.06 7.54
N LYS A 322 -13.91 24.81 6.71
CA LYS A 322 -13.39 25.40 5.45
C LYS A 322 -12.23 26.36 5.65
N ASP A 323 -12.09 26.90 6.85
CA ASP A 323 -10.97 27.74 7.27
C ASP A 323 -9.64 26.97 7.38
N LYS A 324 -9.70 25.64 7.49
CA LYS A 324 -8.53 24.75 7.65
C LYS A 324 -8.45 23.66 6.58
N MET A 325 -9.57 23.32 5.92
CA MET A 325 -9.73 22.20 5.02
C MET A 325 -10.27 22.63 3.65
N GLU A 326 -9.59 22.25 2.57
CA GLU A 326 -9.97 22.67 1.22
C GLU A 326 -10.91 21.67 0.56
N TYR A 327 -10.46 20.42 0.35
CA TYR A 327 -11.24 19.38 -0.33
C TYR A 327 -10.89 17.96 0.16
N VAL A 328 -11.80 17.03 -0.10
CA VAL A 328 -11.61 15.59 0.14
C VAL A 328 -11.12 14.91 -1.13
N THR A 329 -10.11 14.06 -1.01
CA THR A 329 -9.51 13.31 -2.11
C THR A 329 -9.46 11.80 -1.84
N GLY A 330 -9.02 11.00 -2.83
CA GLY A 330 -8.81 9.57 -2.72
C GLY A 330 -10.04 8.74 -3.08
N ILE A 331 -9.86 7.40 -3.18
CA ILE A 331 -10.87 6.43 -3.61
C ILE A 331 -11.04 5.36 -2.52
N GLY A 332 -12.22 4.78 -2.40
CA GLY A 332 -12.51 3.73 -1.41
C GLY A 332 -12.32 4.19 0.02
N LEU A 333 -11.57 3.43 0.80
CA LEU A 333 -11.09 3.77 2.15
C LEU A 333 -9.62 4.20 2.19
N MET A 334 -9.06 4.62 1.06
CA MET A 334 -7.84 5.38 0.97
C MET A 334 -8.22 6.83 0.71
N LYS A 335 -8.32 7.61 1.78
CA LYS A 335 -8.86 8.98 1.73
C LYS A 335 -7.90 10.01 2.27
N GLY A 336 -8.04 11.22 1.75
CA GLY A 336 -7.34 12.41 2.23
C GLY A 336 -8.25 13.61 2.37
N ILE A 337 -7.84 14.55 3.20
CA ILE A 337 -8.37 15.92 3.22
C ILE A 337 -7.17 16.85 3.01
N LYS A 338 -7.21 17.65 1.97
CA LYS A 338 -6.23 18.71 1.75
C LYS A 338 -6.41 19.76 2.83
N ILE A 339 -5.34 20.06 3.53
CA ILE A 339 -5.25 21.09 4.58
C ILE A 339 -4.55 22.31 4.01
N ILE A 340 -4.90 23.49 4.47
CA ILE A 340 -4.40 24.77 3.96
C ILE A 340 -2.86 24.86 3.97
N ASP A 341 -2.19 24.28 5.00
CA ASP A 341 -0.74 24.29 5.14
C ASP A 341 -0.23 23.13 6.02
N ASP A 342 1.09 22.90 6.03
CA ASP A 342 1.76 21.83 6.78
C ASP A 342 1.79 22.09 8.30
N GLU A 343 1.76 23.34 8.76
CA GLU A 343 1.72 23.69 10.18
C GLU A 343 0.36 23.28 10.78
N THR A 344 -0.72 23.69 10.13
CA THR A 344 -2.11 23.31 10.51
C THR A 344 -2.28 21.79 10.46
N LEU A 345 -1.78 21.11 9.42
CA LEU A 345 -1.76 19.64 9.35
C LEU A 345 -1.02 19.03 10.54
N GLY A 346 0.12 19.60 10.92
CA GLY A 346 0.90 19.16 12.07
C GLY A 346 0.12 19.26 13.39
N LYS A 347 -0.55 20.40 13.59
CA LYS A 347 -1.39 20.64 14.77
C LYS A 347 -2.59 19.67 14.82
N ILE A 348 -3.29 19.46 13.69
CA ILE A 348 -4.40 18.51 13.60
C ILE A 348 -3.93 17.10 14.00
N VAL A 349 -2.84 16.60 13.44
CA VAL A 349 -2.34 15.24 13.73
C VAL A 349 -1.96 15.10 15.20
N SER A 350 -1.23 16.08 15.74
CA SER A 350 -0.81 16.06 17.17
C SER A 350 -2.00 16.12 18.13
N GLN A 351 -2.98 16.99 17.86
CA GLN A 351 -4.17 17.11 18.70
C GLN A 351 -5.08 15.90 18.57
N SER A 352 -5.23 15.32 17.35
CA SER A 352 -5.99 14.08 17.12
C SER A 352 -5.45 12.94 17.98
N PHE A 353 -4.13 12.80 18.08
CA PHE A 353 -3.52 11.80 18.95
C PHE A 353 -3.90 11.98 20.43
N LYS A 354 -3.91 13.23 20.93
CA LYS A 354 -4.33 13.52 22.30
C LYS A 354 -5.80 13.19 22.54
N GLU A 355 -6.66 13.46 21.56
CA GLU A 355 -8.09 13.13 21.59
C GLU A 355 -8.39 11.63 21.36
N GLY A 356 -7.37 10.80 21.14
CA GLY A 356 -7.52 9.36 20.95
C GLY A 356 -8.03 8.97 19.57
N VAL A 357 -7.60 9.65 18.52
CA VAL A 357 -7.78 9.21 17.14
C VAL A 357 -6.46 9.29 16.38
N LEU A 358 -6.11 8.20 15.70
CA LEU A 358 -4.89 8.09 14.92
C LEU A 358 -5.17 8.44 13.46
N VAL A 359 -4.42 9.40 12.94
CA VAL A 359 -4.45 9.84 11.54
C VAL A 359 -3.03 10.04 11.04
N LEU A 360 -2.82 10.13 9.72
CA LEU A 360 -1.50 10.24 9.10
C LEU A 360 -1.35 11.56 8.34
N LYS A 361 -0.11 12.00 8.21
CA LYS A 361 0.28 13.00 7.21
C LYS A 361 0.59 12.31 5.89
N SER A 362 0.31 12.98 4.79
CA SER A 362 0.81 12.68 3.46
C SER A 362 1.35 13.96 2.83
N GLY A 363 2.06 13.84 1.72
CA GLY A 363 2.54 15.00 0.96
C GLY A 363 1.44 15.99 0.60
N ARG A 364 1.84 17.14 0.10
CA ARG A 364 0.91 18.20 -0.33
C ARG A 364 -0.08 18.58 0.78
N SER A 365 0.40 18.72 2.04
CA SER A 365 -0.39 19.08 3.22
C SER A 365 -1.68 18.27 3.38
N THR A 366 -1.64 16.96 3.19
CA THR A 366 -2.84 16.12 3.20
C THR A 366 -2.95 15.31 4.49
N LEU A 367 -4.09 15.41 5.17
CA LEU A 367 -4.49 14.54 6.28
C LEU A 367 -5.02 13.23 5.70
N ARG A 368 -4.32 12.12 5.94
CA ARG A 368 -4.59 10.81 5.32
C ARG A 368 -5.29 9.84 6.27
N PHE A 369 -6.24 9.10 5.71
CA PHE A 369 -7.05 8.09 6.36
C PHE A 369 -6.94 6.74 5.64
N LEU A 370 -6.61 5.70 6.39
CA LEU A 370 -6.48 4.31 5.94
C LEU A 370 -7.08 3.36 7.00
N PRO A 371 -8.35 3.52 7.42
CA PRO A 371 -8.92 2.68 8.47
C PRO A 371 -8.93 1.20 8.07
N PRO A 372 -9.05 0.25 9.01
CA PRO A 372 -9.39 -1.13 8.68
C PRO A 372 -10.65 -1.18 7.80
N LEU A 373 -10.70 -2.09 6.81
CA LEU A 373 -11.85 -2.21 5.90
C LEU A 373 -13.10 -2.73 6.63
N THR A 374 -12.88 -3.36 7.78
CA THR A 374 -13.92 -3.86 8.68
C THR A 374 -14.40 -2.84 9.72
N ILE A 375 -13.96 -1.57 9.61
CA ILE A 375 -14.35 -0.53 10.56
C ILE A 375 -15.87 -0.37 10.65
N THR A 376 -16.39 -0.29 11.87
CA THR A 376 -17.83 -0.18 12.11
C THR A 376 -18.33 1.27 12.08
N LYS A 377 -19.63 1.47 11.84
CA LYS A 377 -20.26 2.80 11.93
C LYS A 377 -20.06 3.44 13.30
N LYS A 378 -20.05 2.63 14.37
CA LYS A 378 -19.81 3.12 15.75
C LYS A 378 -18.40 3.69 15.86
N GLU A 379 -17.38 2.95 15.44
CA GLU A 379 -15.97 3.40 15.46
C GLU A 379 -15.77 4.63 14.57
N ILE A 380 -16.38 4.65 13.38
CA ILE A 380 -16.35 5.84 12.51
C ILE A 380 -16.92 7.06 13.23
N ASN A 381 -18.08 6.95 13.88
CA ASN A 381 -18.69 8.06 14.58
C ASN A 381 -17.82 8.59 15.71
N ILE A 382 -17.30 7.70 16.57
CA ILE A 382 -16.41 8.06 17.69
C ILE A 382 -15.14 8.74 17.14
N GLY A 383 -14.52 8.16 16.11
CA GLY A 383 -13.29 8.71 15.53
C GLY A 383 -13.51 10.10 14.92
N PHE A 384 -14.62 10.32 14.21
CA PHE A 384 -14.93 11.65 13.64
C PHE A 384 -15.32 12.68 14.72
N GLU A 385 -16.00 12.28 15.78
CA GLU A 385 -16.27 13.16 16.93
C GLU A 385 -14.97 13.63 17.59
N ARG A 386 -14.05 12.71 17.90
CA ARG A 386 -12.73 13.01 18.45
C ARG A 386 -11.90 13.89 17.51
N LEU A 387 -11.91 13.59 16.21
CA LEU A 387 -11.22 14.38 15.20
C LEU A 387 -11.79 15.80 15.11
N GLU A 388 -13.10 15.97 15.16
CA GLU A 388 -13.74 17.28 15.16
C GLU A 388 -13.38 18.09 16.42
N ASN A 389 -13.31 17.44 17.59
CA ASN A 389 -12.84 18.08 18.83
C ASN A 389 -11.37 18.51 18.70
N ALA A 390 -10.51 17.65 18.14
CA ALA A 390 -9.11 17.98 17.89
C ALA A 390 -8.97 19.24 17.02
N ILE A 391 -9.78 19.35 15.96
CA ILE A 391 -9.75 20.50 15.03
C ILE A 391 -10.24 21.79 15.66
N LYS A 392 -11.21 21.74 16.57
CA LYS A 392 -11.72 22.91 17.30
C LYS A 392 -10.73 23.46 18.33
N ASN A 393 -9.81 22.60 18.78
CA ASN A 393 -8.82 22.96 19.82
C ASN A 393 -7.46 23.41 19.24
N ILE A 394 -7.40 23.79 17.96
CA ILE A 394 -6.18 24.28 17.28
C ILE A 394 -6.37 25.68 16.69
#